data_67bd7b63f7cad2f9d8d33e72561f081e
#
_entry.id   67bd7b63f7cad2f9d8d33e72561f081e
#
_cell.length_a   1.000
_cell.length_b   1.000
_cell.length_c   1.000
_cell.angle_alpha   90.00
_cell.angle_beta   90.00
_cell.angle_gamma   90.00
#
_symmetry.space_group_name_H-M   'P 1'
#
loop_
_entity.id
_entity.type
_entity.pdbx_description
1 polymer ?
#
loop_
_entity_poly.entity_id
_entity_poly.type
_entity_poly.pdbx_seq_one_letter_code
_entity_poly.pdbx_strand_id
1 'polypeptide(L)'
;MAETFPRPRFGQPREPKTPLGAGRSLANVIDVVATSHTRSVLFLTIIGLLFFLPGFFNIPPIDRDEARFAQATKQMVETGDFVDIRFQGEVRYKKPVGIYWLQAAAVETASALGLPRAQIRIWLYRVPSLIGAIGAVLLTYWAALAFVTRRGAVLAGLIMCGSVLLGVEARLAKTDAMLLLTIVGAMGALARIYLSSRRGENPEHPSWTH
;
A
#
# COMPACT_ATOMS: atom_id res chain seq x y z
N MET A 1 -16.38 34.35 -72.38
CA MET A 1 -15.14 33.75 -71.77
C MET A 1 -15.14 34.05 -70.29
N ALA A 2 -15.44 33.07 -69.43
CA ALA A 2 -15.42 33.19 -67.99
C ALA A 2 -14.14 32.54 -67.50
N GLU A 3 -13.23 33.35 -67.01
CA GLU A 3 -11.99 32.88 -66.38
C GLU A 3 -12.32 32.28 -65.01
N THR A 4 -12.10 30.98 -64.84
CA THR A 4 -12.21 30.22 -63.59
C THR A 4 -10.92 30.42 -62.76
N PHE A 5 -10.98 31.23 -61.73
CA PHE A 5 -9.89 31.37 -60.76
C PHE A 5 -9.72 30.07 -59.96
N PRO A 6 -8.49 29.54 -59.83
CA PRO A 6 -8.25 28.36 -59.02
C PRO A 6 -8.43 28.68 -57.53
N ARG A 7 -9.25 27.91 -56.80
CA ARG A 7 -9.45 28.07 -55.35
C ARG A 7 -8.15 27.71 -54.63
N PRO A 8 -7.70 28.51 -53.63
CA PRO A 8 -6.53 28.19 -52.83
C PRO A 8 -6.82 26.91 -52.03
N ARG A 9 -5.95 25.92 -52.12
CA ARG A 9 -5.96 24.75 -51.27
C ARG A 9 -5.49 25.17 -49.87
N PHE A 10 -6.41 25.46 -48.95
CA PHE A 10 -6.07 25.55 -47.54
C PHE A 10 -5.50 24.22 -47.08
N GLY A 11 -4.29 24.25 -46.52
CA GLY A 11 -3.60 23.06 -46.05
C GLY A 11 -4.48 22.28 -45.06
N GLN A 12 -4.53 20.98 -45.25
CA GLN A 12 -5.22 20.07 -44.33
C GLN A 12 -4.65 20.31 -42.92
N PRO A 13 -5.49 20.30 -41.87
CA PRO A 13 -5.01 20.38 -40.49
C PRO A 13 -3.99 19.26 -40.26
N ARG A 14 -2.76 19.64 -39.90
CA ARG A 14 -1.76 18.65 -39.49
C ARG A 14 -2.32 17.96 -38.25
N GLU A 15 -2.62 16.67 -38.36
CA GLU A 15 -2.92 15.85 -37.19
C GLU A 15 -1.79 16.02 -36.15
N PRO A 16 -2.12 16.30 -34.87
CA PRO A 16 -1.11 16.41 -33.84
C PRO A 16 -0.36 15.06 -33.76
N LYS A 17 0.94 15.08 -34.03
CA LYS A 17 1.84 13.95 -33.80
C LYS A 17 1.87 13.71 -32.30
N THR A 18 1.01 12.82 -31.81
CA THR A 18 1.04 12.35 -30.43
C THR A 18 2.37 11.64 -30.18
N PRO A 19 3.13 11.98 -29.14
CA PRO A 19 4.32 11.21 -28.73
C PRO A 19 3.85 9.90 -28.08
N LEU A 20 3.71 8.84 -28.83
CA LEU A 20 2.88 7.66 -28.55
C LEU A 20 3.66 6.39 -28.21
N GLY A 21 4.93 6.49 -27.75
CA GLY A 21 5.67 5.29 -27.34
C GLY A 21 5.39 4.84 -25.90
N ALA A 22 5.56 5.72 -24.93
CA ALA A 22 5.54 5.37 -23.50
C ALA A 22 4.14 5.08 -22.95
N GLY A 23 3.12 5.83 -23.35
CA GLY A 23 1.75 5.65 -22.85
C GLY A 23 1.11 4.33 -23.30
N ARG A 24 1.40 3.87 -24.53
CA ARG A 24 0.94 2.56 -25.02
C ARG A 24 1.64 1.41 -24.30
N SER A 25 2.92 1.55 -23.98
CA SER A 25 3.68 0.54 -23.26
C SER A 25 3.14 0.34 -21.84
N LEU A 26 2.86 1.42 -21.10
CA LEU A 26 2.31 1.34 -19.75
C LEU A 26 0.88 0.76 -19.73
N ALA A 27 0.03 1.17 -20.68
CA ALA A 27 -1.31 0.62 -20.82
C ALA A 27 -1.27 -0.89 -21.07
N ASN A 28 -0.38 -1.35 -21.94
CA ASN A 28 -0.20 -2.77 -22.24
C ASN A 28 0.26 -3.56 -20.99
N VAL A 29 1.15 -2.99 -20.15
CA VAL A 29 1.59 -3.63 -18.91
C VAL A 29 0.41 -3.78 -17.96
N ILE A 30 -0.38 -2.72 -17.76
CA ILE A 30 -1.56 -2.77 -16.88
C ILE A 30 -2.57 -3.79 -17.42
N ASP A 31 -2.75 -3.89 -18.73
CA ASP A 31 -3.64 -4.86 -19.36
C ASP A 31 -3.22 -6.31 -19.08
N VAL A 32 -1.94 -6.62 -19.25
CA VAL A 32 -1.38 -7.94 -18.94
C VAL A 32 -1.50 -8.27 -17.44
N VAL A 33 -1.22 -7.31 -16.58
CA VAL A 33 -1.34 -7.46 -15.12
C VAL A 33 -2.79 -7.68 -14.71
N ALA A 34 -3.72 -6.93 -15.29
CA ALA A 34 -5.14 -7.02 -14.99
C ALA A 34 -5.84 -8.27 -15.53
N THR A 35 -5.16 -9.16 -16.25
CA THR A 35 -5.77 -10.41 -16.76
C THR A 35 -6.10 -11.40 -15.63
N SER A 36 -5.36 -11.40 -14.52
CA SER A 36 -5.54 -12.32 -13.39
C SER A 36 -5.36 -11.61 -12.04
N HIS A 37 -6.14 -12.01 -11.03
CA HIS A 37 -5.95 -11.53 -9.65
C HIS A 37 -4.55 -11.82 -9.13
N THR A 38 -4.03 -13.02 -9.36
CA THR A 38 -2.68 -13.40 -8.92
C THR A 38 -1.62 -12.50 -9.52
N ARG A 39 -1.71 -12.18 -10.82
CA ARG A 39 -0.79 -11.25 -11.49
C ARG A 39 -0.89 -9.84 -10.90
N SER A 40 -2.11 -9.35 -10.67
CA SER A 40 -2.33 -8.04 -10.05
C SER A 40 -1.71 -7.97 -8.64
N VAL A 41 -1.96 -8.97 -7.80
CA VAL A 41 -1.42 -9.04 -6.43
C VAL A 41 0.11 -9.12 -6.45
N LEU A 42 0.70 -10.02 -7.25
CA LEU A 42 2.16 -10.14 -7.36
C LEU A 42 2.79 -8.86 -7.87
N PHE A 43 2.22 -8.26 -8.90
CA PHE A 43 2.72 -6.99 -9.45
C PHE A 43 2.69 -5.87 -8.41
N LEU A 44 1.56 -5.67 -7.72
CA LEU A 44 1.43 -4.65 -6.68
C LEU A 44 2.37 -4.91 -5.49
N THR A 45 2.56 -6.18 -5.12
CA THR A 45 3.52 -6.55 -4.07
C THR A 45 4.95 -6.22 -4.48
N ILE A 46 5.35 -6.56 -5.72
CA ILE A 46 6.70 -6.26 -6.24
C ILE A 46 6.92 -4.75 -6.31
N ILE A 47 5.96 -4.00 -6.85
CA ILE A 47 6.05 -2.54 -6.92
C ILE A 47 6.09 -1.93 -5.51
N GLY A 48 5.25 -2.41 -4.59
CA GLY A 48 5.28 -1.97 -3.18
C GLY A 48 6.65 -2.22 -2.53
N LEU A 49 7.23 -3.39 -2.73
CA LEU A 49 8.57 -3.69 -2.23
C LEU A 49 9.63 -2.77 -2.85
N LEU A 50 9.59 -2.53 -4.17
CA LEU A 50 10.50 -1.61 -4.84
C LEU A 50 10.41 -0.17 -4.30
N PHE A 51 9.22 0.28 -3.91
CA PHE A 51 9.01 1.62 -3.35
C PHE A 51 9.36 1.72 -1.86
N PHE A 52 9.09 0.66 -1.07
CA PHE A 52 9.17 0.71 0.39
C PHE A 52 10.46 0.17 0.98
N LEU A 53 11.19 -0.74 0.27
CA LEU A 53 12.45 -1.30 0.77
C LEU A 53 13.66 -0.36 0.69
N PRO A 54 13.80 0.57 -0.29
CA PRO A 54 14.98 1.43 -0.31
C PRO A 54 15.13 2.21 1.00
N GLY A 55 16.28 2.06 1.66
CA GLY A 55 16.56 2.67 2.96
C GLY A 55 16.01 1.93 4.19
N PHE A 56 15.14 0.95 4.06
CA PHE A 56 14.49 0.24 5.16
C PHE A 56 15.48 -0.29 6.21
N PHE A 57 16.59 -0.85 5.77
CA PHE A 57 17.62 -1.46 6.65
C PHE A 57 18.66 -0.46 7.18
N ASN A 58 18.90 0.64 6.44
CA ASN A 58 20.07 1.50 6.66
C ASN A 58 19.72 2.87 7.27
N ILE A 59 18.47 3.31 7.18
CA ILE A 59 18.05 4.59 7.75
C ILE A 59 18.08 4.48 9.29
N PRO A 60 18.83 5.33 9.99
CA PRO A 60 18.80 5.37 11.45
C PRO A 60 17.42 5.82 11.94
N PRO A 61 17.08 5.62 13.22
CA PRO A 61 15.85 6.19 13.78
C PRO A 61 15.90 7.72 13.68
N ILE A 62 15.03 8.30 12.85
CA ILE A 62 14.96 9.76 12.60
C ILE A 62 13.79 10.42 13.32
N ASP A 63 12.77 9.64 13.65
CA ASP A 63 11.58 10.11 14.35
C ASP A 63 11.67 9.77 15.82
N ARG A 64 11.35 10.77 16.66
CA ARG A 64 11.30 10.61 18.12
C ARG A 64 10.31 9.51 18.55
N ASP A 65 9.18 9.40 17.86
CA ASP A 65 8.18 8.39 18.18
C ASP A 65 8.63 6.99 17.75
N GLU A 66 9.34 6.85 16.64
CA GLU A 66 9.94 5.57 16.22
C GLU A 66 10.86 5.01 17.34
N ALA A 67 11.76 5.84 17.86
CA ALA A 67 12.65 5.43 18.93
C ALA A 67 11.89 5.00 20.20
N ARG A 68 10.79 5.68 20.51
CA ARG A 68 9.94 5.36 21.66
C ARG A 68 9.18 4.05 21.50
N PHE A 69 8.68 3.75 20.29
CA PHE A 69 8.03 2.48 20.01
C PHE A 69 9.02 1.33 20.12
N ALA A 70 10.18 1.45 19.49
CA ALA A 70 11.21 0.42 19.52
C ALA A 70 11.72 0.16 20.95
N GLN A 71 11.97 1.22 21.74
CA GLN A 71 12.43 1.08 23.12
C GLN A 71 11.36 0.44 24.03
N ALA A 72 10.09 0.84 23.90
CA ALA A 72 9.01 0.25 24.68
C ALA A 72 8.80 -1.24 24.33
N THR A 73 8.85 -1.59 23.05
CA THR A 73 8.79 -2.99 22.63
C THR A 73 10.00 -3.80 23.11
N LYS A 74 11.20 -3.22 23.04
CA LYS A 74 12.41 -3.86 23.55
C LYS A 74 12.27 -4.16 25.04
N GLN A 75 11.82 -3.20 25.83
CA GLN A 75 11.58 -3.36 27.26
C GLN A 75 10.53 -4.44 27.56
N MET A 76 9.43 -4.48 26.75
CA MET A 76 8.43 -5.53 26.83
C MET A 76 9.03 -6.93 26.63
N VAL A 77 9.90 -7.10 25.64
CA VAL A 77 10.61 -8.37 25.37
C VAL A 77 11.58 -8.71 26.50
N GLU A 78 12.32 -7.74 27.03
CA GLU A 78 13.30 -7.94 28.11
C GLU A 78 12.65 -8.30 29.45
N THR A 79 11.49 -7.72 29.76
CA THR A 79 10.78 -7.97 31.01
C THR A 79 9.83 -9.15 30.98
N GLY A 80 9.43 -9.59 29.75
CA GLY A 80 8.40 -10.60 29.57
C GLY A 80 6.98 -10.11 29.89
N ASP A 81 6.80 -8.81 30.15
CA ASP A 81 5.49 -8.22 30.39
C ASP A 81 4.92 -7.64 29.09
N PHE A 82 3.97 -8.34 28.49
CA PHE A 82 3.31 -7.98 27.23
C PHE A 82 2.02 -7.17 27.42
N VAL A 83 1.69 -6.78 28.63
CA VAL A 83 0.46 -6.04 28.96
C VAL A 83 0.77 -4.62 29.41
N ASP A 84 1.70 -4.44 30.34
CA ASP A 84 2.09 -3.13 30.88
C ASP A 84 3.17 -2.48 30.00
N ILE A 85 2.71 -1.62 29.09
CA ILE A 85 3.61 -0.93 28.16
C ILE A 85 4.37 0.16 28.91
N ARG A 86 5.69 0.02 29.01
CA ARG A 86 6.57 0.99 29.65
C ARG A 86 7.57 1.58 28.68
N PHE A 87 7.88 2.84 28.89
CA PHE A 87 9.00 3.51 28.28
C PHE A 87 9.91 4.04 29.38
N GLN A 88 11.04 3.37 29.58
CA GLN A 88 11.90 3.56 30.76
C GLN A 88 11.13 3.27 32.07
N GLY A 89 11.05 4.21 32.99
CA GLY A 89 10.30 4.06 34.24
C GLY A 89 8.83 4.45 34.20
N GLU A 90 8.35 5.00 33.05
CA GLU A 90 6.99 5.55 32.93
C GLU A 90 6.06 4.64 32.14
N VAL A 91 4.80 4.61 32.55
CA VAL A 91 3.72 3.91 31.84
C VAL A 91 3.40 4.63 30.52
N ARG A 92 3.23 3.86 29.42
CA ARG A 92 2.98 4.41 28.08
C ARG A 92 1.70 3.85 27.45
N TYR A 93 0.54 4.23 27.92
CA TYR A 93 -0.76 3.81 27.36
C TYR A 93 -1.30 4.75 26.28
N LYS A 94 -0.40 5.41 25.52
CA LYS A 94 -0.79 6.40 24.48
C LYS A 94 -1.21 5.79 23.16
N LYS A 95 -0.91 4.52 22.95
CA LYS A 95 -1.19 3.80 21.69
C LYS A 95 -1.64 2.37 21.98
N PRO A 96 -2.46 1.75 21.10
CA PRO A 96 -2.91 0.37 21.27
C PRO A 96 -1.74 -0.60 21.38
N VAL A 97 -1.88 -1.61 22.25
CA VAL A 97 -0.83 -2.60 22.51
C VAL A 97 -0.48 -3.46 21.30
N GLY A 98 -1.40 -3.64 20.36
CA GLY A 98 -1.23 -4.54 19.20
C GLY A 98 0.01 -4.29 18.37
N ILE A 99 0.43 -3.02 18.18
CA ILE A 99 1.65 -2.73 17.42
C ILE A 99 2.91 -3.22 18.13
N TYR A 100 2.96 -3.11 19.46
CA TYR A 100 4.09 -3.59 20.26
C TYR A 100 4.18 -5.11 20.21
N TRP A 101 3.05 -5.83 20.22
CA TRP A 101 3.04 -7.28 20.04
C TRP A 101 3.56 -7.71 18.68
N LEU A 102 3.18 -7.01 17.60
CA LEU A 102 3.66 -7.30 16.26
C LEU A 102 5.16 -7.03 16.12
N GLN A 103 5.66 -5.96 16.74
CA GLN A 103 7.09 -5.65 16.77
C GLN A 103 7.85 -6.70 17.61
N ALA A 104 7.35 -7.05 18.79
CA ALA A 104 7.92 -8.09 19.63
C ALA A 104 7.97 -9.44 18.88
N ALA A 105 6.90 -9.84 18.23
CA ALA A 105 6.85 -11.05 17.42
C ALA A 105 7.91 -11.07 16.31
N ALA A 106 8.13 -9.94 15.63
CA ALA A 106 9.17 -9.83 14.61
C ALA A 106 10.58 -9.99 15.20
N VAL A 107 10.86 -9.37 16.35
CA VAL A 107 12.14 -9.44 17.05
C VAL A 107 12.39 -10.85 17.59
N GLU A 108 11.41 -11.44 18.27
CA GLU A 108 11.50 -12.79 18.84
C GLU A 108 11.68 -13.85 17.74
N THR A 109 10.93 -13.74 16.64
CA THR A 109 11.10 -14.65 15.50
C THR A 109 12.50 -14.57 14.92
N ALA A 110 13.03 -13.35 14.74
CA ALA A 110 14.39 -13.17 14.24
C ALA A 110 15.45 -13.73 15.21
N SER A 111 15.21 -13.56 16.52
CA SER A 111 16.08 -14.10 17.58
C SER A 111 16.06 -15.64 17.55
N ALA A 112 14.89 -16.24 17.45
CA ALA A 112 14.71 -17.70 17.37
C ALA A 112 15.35 -18.32 16.11
N LEU A 113 15.38 -17.54 15.00
CA LEU A 113 16.10 -17.91 13.76
C LEU A 113 17.63 -17.71 13.85
N GLY A 114 18.16 -17.34 15.01
CA GLY A 114 19.60 -17.19 15.27
C GLY A 114 20.19 -15.87 14.79
N LEU A 115 19.37 -14.84 14.52
CA LEU A 115 19.89 -13.54 14.14
C LEU A 115 20.58 -12.86 15.35
N PRO A 116 21.90 -12.61 15.28
CA PRO A 116 22.61 -12.05 16.43
C PRO A 116 22.15 -10.62 16.72
N ARG A 117 21.97 -10.31 17.99
CA ARG A 117 21.57 -8.98 18.46
C ARG A 117 20.25 -8.48 17.83
N ALA A 118 19.26 -9.36 17.66
CA ALA A 118 17.96 -9.00 17.07
C ALA A 118 17.33 -7.78 17.76
N GLN A 119 17.35 -7.72 19.10
CA GLN A 119 16.72 -6.66 19.90
C GLN A 119 17.27 -5.25 19.68
N ILE A 120 18.45 -5.10 19.06
CA ILE A 120 19.04 -3.77 18.78
C ILE A 120 18.96 -3.38 17.29
N ARG A 121 18.34 -4.20 16.46
CA ARG A 121 18.20 -3.95 15.03
C ARG A 121 16.88 -3.23 14.75
N ILE A 122 16.93 -1.92 14.52
CA ILE A 122 15.74 -1.08 14.32
C ILE A 122 14.83 -1.57 13.18
N TRP A 123 15.39 -2.14 12.12
CA TRP A 123 14.60 -2.61 11.00
C TRP A 123 13.64 -3.75 11.34
N LEU A 124 13.91 -4.55 12.39
CA LEU A 124 12.98 -5.58 12.88
C LEU A 124 11.69 -4.97 13.42
N TYR A 125 11.80 -3.84 14.11
CA TYR A 125 10.64 -3.10 14.61
C TYR A 125 9.84 -2.42 13.50
N ARG A 126 10.43 -2.23 12.31
CA ARG A 126 9.79 -1.69 11.11
C ARG A 126 9.02 -2.75 10.31
N VAL A 127 9.30 -4.05 10.51
CA VAL A 127 8.66 -5.14 9.76
C VAL A 127 7.13 -5.05 9.78
N PRO A 128 6.45 -4.82 10.91
CA PRO A 128 5.00 -4.64 10.91
C PRO A 128 4.53 -3.47 10.04
N SER A 129 5.25 -2.34 10.05
CA SER A 129 4.90 -1.19 9.22
C SER A 129 5.03 -1.49 7.72
N LEU A 130 6.06 -2.22 7.31
CA LEU A 130 6.24 -2.66 5.93
C LEU A 130 5.09 -3.60 5.49
N ILE A 131 4.75 -4.57 6.34
CA ILE A 131 3.62 -5.49 6.10
C ILE A 131 2.32 -4.69 6.02
N GLY A 132 2.11 -3.72 6.92
CA GLY A 132 0.97 -2.82 6.93
C GLY A 132 0.85 -2.02 5.64
N ALA A 133 1.95 -1.45 5.16
CA ALA A 133 1.99 -0.66 3.95
C ALA A 133 1.67 -1.49 2.69
N ILE A 134 2.31 -2.66 2.53
CA ILE A 134 2.04 -3.57 1.40
C ILE A 134 0.60 -4.07 1.49
N GLY A 135 0.15 -4.47 2.67
CA GLY A 135 -1.22 -4.91 2.89
C GLY A 135 -2.26 -3.82 2.60
N ALA A 136 -1.98 -2.55 2.94
CA ALA A 136 -2.86 -1.41 2.61
C ALA A 136 -2.99 -1.23 1.10
N VAL A 137 -1.90 -1.39 0.33
CA VAL A 137 -1.92 -1.38 -1.14
C VAL A 137 -2.81 -2.51 -1.68
N LEU A 138 -2.62 -3.72 -1.18
CA LEU A 138 -3.39 -4.90 -1.62
C LEU A 138 -4.87 -4.81 -1.23
N LEU A 139 -5.17 -4.31 -0.03
CA LEU A 139 -6.56 -4.08 0.39
C LEU A 139 -7.20 -2.91 -0.36
N THR A 140 -6.44 -1.90 -0.77
CA THR A 140 -6.95 -0.85 -1.67
C THR A 140 -7.35 -1.44 -3.01
N TYR A 141 -6.50 -2.29 -3.61
CA TYR A 141 -6.85 -3.03 -4.82
C TYR A 141 -8.13 -3.87 -4.62
N TRP A 142 -8.20 -4.64 -3.54
CA TRP A 142 -9.35 -5.47 -3.21
C TRP A 142 -10.63 -4.66 -2.98
N ALA A 143 -10.57 -3.54 -2.26
CA ALA A 143 -11.70 -2.66 -2.01
C ALA A 143 -12.18 -2.00 -3.32
N ALA A 144 -11.24 -1.54 -4.15
CA ALA A 144 -11.55 -0.91 -5.42
C ALA A 144 -12.29 -1.84 -6.41
N LEU A 145 -12.05 -3.15 -6.36
CA LEU A 145 -12.78 -4.14 -7.16
C LEU A 145 -14.30 -4.14 -6.91
N ALA A 146 -14.77 -3.57 -5.80
CA ALA A 146 -16.20 -3.42 -5.55
C ALA A 146 -16.86 -2.32 -6.41
N PHE A 147 -16.06 -1.38 -6.92
CA PHE A 147 -16.53 -0.16 -7.59
C PHE A 147 -16.09 -0.04 -9.04
N VAL A 148 -14.92 -0.60 -9.38
CA VAL A 148 -14.29 -0.41 -10.68
C VAL A 148 -13.80 -1.73 -11.27
N THR A 149 -13.47 -1.71 -12.56
CA THR A 149 -12.87 -2.86 -13.25
C THR A 149 -11.51 -3.21 -12.64
N ARG A 150 -11.00 -4.40 -12.95
CA ARG A 150 -9.69 -4.84 -12.45
C ARG A 150 -8.55 -3.90 -12.84
N ARG A 151 -8.60 -3.30 -14.03
CA ARG A 151 -7.65 -2.26 -14.46
C ARG A 151 -7.70 -1.05 -13.52
N GLY A 152 -8.89 -0.53 -13.22
CA GLY A 152 -9.06 0.58 -12.29
C GLY A 152 -8.59 0.24 -10.88
N ALA A 153 -8.82 -1.00 -10.42
CA ALA A 153 -8.36 -1.46 -9.12
C ALA A 153 -6.84 -1.56 -9.04
N VAL A 154 -6.16 -2.04 -10.10
CA VAL A 154 -4.68 -2.03 -10.18
C VAL A 154 -4.15 -0.60 -10.12
N LEU A 155 -4.77 0.34 -10.84
CA LEU A 155 -4.38 1.75 -10.77
C LEU A 155 -4.57 2.35 -9.38
N ALA A 156 -5.66 2.02 -8.68
CA ALA A 156 -5.88 2.46 -7.30
C ALA A 156 -4.76 1.95 -6.36
N GLY A 157 -4.36 0.68 -6.50
CA GLY A 157 -3.21 0.11 -5.78
C GLY A 157 -1.89 0.81 -6.11
N LEU A 158 -1.64 1.13 -7.39
CA LEU A 158 -0.44 1.86 -7.81
C LEU A 158 -0.39 3.29 -7.25
N ILE A 159 -1.52 4.00 -7.23
CA ILE A 159 -1.63 5.33 -6.62
C ILE A 159 -1.30 5.24 -5.12
N MET A 160 -1.80 4.22 -4.44
CA MET A 160 -1.47 3.97 -3.03
C MET A 160 0.02 3.68 -2.84
N CYS A 161 0.66 2.86 -3.71
CA CYS A 161 2.11 2.64 -3.71
C CYS A 161 2.91 3.93 -3.88
N GLY A 162 2.45 4.83 -4.76
CA GLY A 162 3.08 6.12 -5.03
C GLY A 162 2.87 7.18 -3.95
N SER A 163 2.10 6.89 -2.89
CA SER A 163 1.89 7.80 -1.78
C SER A 163 3.20 8.02 -1.01
N VAL A 164 3.69 9.26 -1.02
CA VAL A 164 4.91 9.66 -0.30
C VAL A 164 4.77 9.36 1.19
N LEU A 165 3.63 9.70 1.79
CA LEU A 165 3.38 9.47 3.20
C LEU A 165 3.42 7.99 3.56
N LEU A 166 2.76 7.13 2.79
CA LEU A 166 2.80 5.69 3.02
C LEU A 166 4.23 5.14 2.88
N GLY A 167 5.00 5.66 1.90
CA GLY A 167 6.40 5.31 1.72
C GLY A 167 7.27 5.68 2.92
N VAL A 168 6.99 6.79 3.59
CA VAL A 168 7.67 7.19 4.84
C VAL A 168 7.26 6.26 5.97
N GLU A 169 5.95 6.07 6.20
CA GLU A 169 5.43 5.25 7.29
C GLU A 169 5.82 3.76 7.17
N ALA A 170 6.00 3.25 5.96
CA ALA A 170 6.50 1.89 5.73
C ALA A 170 7.93 1.65 6.28
N ARG A 171 8.72 2.73 6.44
CA ARG A 171 10.12 2.69 6.90
C ARG A 171 10.29 3.12 8.36
N LEU A 172 9.20 3.40 9.06
CA LEU A 172 9.21 3.81 10.46
C LEU A 172 8.56 2.75 11.35
N ALA A 173 9.13 2.51 12.52
CA ALA A 173 8.55 1.59 13.51
C ALA A 173 7.39 2.25 14.26
N LYS A 174 6.26 2.47 13.57
CA LYS A 174 5.08 3.16 14.07
C LYS A 174 3.78 2.38 13.81
N THR A 175 2.67 2.94 14.30
CA THR A 175 1.33 2.33 14.17
C THR A 175 0.68 2.58 12.82
N ASP A 176 1.04 3.66 12.12
CA ASP A 176 0.20 4.33 11.12
C ASP A 176 -0.03 3.47 9.87
N ALA A 177 0.98 2.77 9.37
CA ALA A 177 0.82 1.86 8.23
C ALA A 177 -0.11 0.66 8.56
N MET A 178 0.00 0.09 9.77
CA MET A 178 -0.90 -0.98 10.23
C MET A 178 -2.32 -0.47 10.44
N LEU A 179 -2.47 0.74 10.97
CA LEU A 179 -3.78 1.39 11.12
C LEU A 179 -4.43 1.60 9.75
N LEU A 180 -3.68 2.11 8.77
CA LEU A 180 -4.19 2.27 7.41
C LEU A 180 -4.66 0.94 6.81
N LEU A 181 -3.89 -0.14 6.96
CA LEU A 181 -4.28 -1.49 6.54
C LEU A 181 -5.64 -1.89 7.10
N THR A 182 -5.83 -1.73 8.41
CA THR A 182 -7.08 -2.14 9.08
C THR A 182 -8.26 -1.27 8.69
N ILE A 183 -8.07 0.04 8.54
CA ILE A 183 -9.11 0.98 8.10
C ILE A 183 -9.54 0.68 6.67
N VAL A 184 -8.59 0.51 5.74
CA VAL A 184 -8.92 0.19 4.34
C VAL A 184 -9.63 -1.15 4.25
N GLY A 185 -9.21 -2.15 5.03
CA GLY A 185 -9.88 -3.44 5.12
C GLY A 185 -11.31 -3.34 5.62
N ALA A 186 -11.53 -2.63 6.72
CA ALA A 186 -12.86 -2.43 7.30
C ALA A 186 -13.79 -1.67 6.34
N MET A 187 -13.31 -0.57 5.76
CA MET A 187 -14.10 0.23 4.80
C MET A 187 -14.42 -0.55 3.52
N GLY A 188 -13.45 -1.33 3.02
CA GLY A 188 -13.67 -2.21 1.87
C GLY A 188 -14.71 -3.30 2.15
N ALA A 189 -14.68 -3.89 3.34
CA ALA A 189 -15.67 -4.87 3.77
C ALA A 189 -17.08 -4.25 3.87
N LEU A 190 -17.21 -3.10 4.52
CA LEU A 190 -18.47 -2.36 4.63
C LEU A 190 -19.03 -1.98 3.26
N ALA A 191 -18.19 -1.49 2.36
CA ALA A 191 -18.57 -1.16 1.00
C ALA A 191 -19.14 -2.38 0.25
N ARG A 192 -18.49 -3.54 0.38
CA ARG A 192 -18.95 -4.80 -0.25
C ARG A 192 -20.30 -5.26 0.32
N ILE A 193 -20.48 -5.21 1.63
CA ILE A 193 -21.76 -5.55 2.29
C ILE A 193 -22.86 -4.62 1.78
N TYR A 194 -22.60 -3.32 1.77
CA TYR A 194 -23.58 -2.32 1.30
C TYR A 194 -23.98 -2.55 -0.17
N LEU A 195 -23.02 -2.78 -1.05
CA LEU A 195 -23.28 -3.03 -2.46
C LEU A 195 -23.98 -4.37 -2.70
N SER A 196 -23.70 -5.40 -1.92
CA SER A 196 -24.38 -6.70 -2.03
C SER A 196 -25.85 -6.60 -1.61
N SER A 197 -26.14 -5.83 -0.55
CA SER A 197 -27.52 -5.57 -0.12
C SER A 197 -28.34 -4.87 -1.21
N ARG A 198 -27.79 -3.82 -1.80
CA ARG A 198 -28.46 -3.10 -2.90
C ARG A 198 -28.69 -3.95 -4.15
N ARG A 199 -27.80 -4.90 -4.45
CA ARG A 199 -28.00 -5.83 -5.59
C ARG A 199 -29.13 -6.82 -5.35
N GLY A 200 -29.34 -7.23 -4.09
CA GLY A 200 -30.48 -8.07 -3.70
C GLY A 200 -31.83 -7.38 -3.86
N GLU A 201 -31.87 -6.05 -3.70
CA GLU A 201 -33.10 -5.25 -3.87
C GLU A 201 -33.42 -4.91 -5.34
N ASN A 202 -32.44 -5.01 -6.26
CA ASN A 202 -32.61 -4.66 -7.67
C ASN A 202 -31.91 -5.68 -8.60
N PRO A 203 -32.57 -6.81 -8.93
CA PRO A 203 -31.97 -7.90 -9.69
C PRO A 203 -31.66 -7.55 -11.17
N GLU A 204 -32.08 -6.39 -11.67
CA GLU A 204 -31.85 -5.96 -13.06
C GLU A 204 -30.48 -5.31 -13.34
N HIS A 205 -29.64 -5.12 -12.32
CA HIS A 205 -28.29 -4.61 -12.55
C HIS A 205 -27.32 -5.73 -12.94
N PRO A 206 -26.66 -5.63 -14.11
CA PRO A 206 -25.70 -6.65 -14.55
C PRO A 206 -24.57 -6.82 -13.55
N SER A 207 -24.27 -8.07 -13.23
CA SER A 207 -23.14 -8.46 -12.37
C SER A 207 -21.81 -8.09 -13.04
N TRP A 208 -21.12 -7.09 -12.54
CA TRP A 208 -19.75 -6.72 -12.95
C TRP A 208 -18.67 -7.66 -12.38
N THR A 209 -19.01 -8.92 -12.18
CA THR A 209 -18.10 -9.94 -11.67
C THR A 209 -17.82 -10.96 -12.77
N HIS A 210 -16.84 -10.65 -13.62
CA HIS A 210 -16.05 -11.68 -14.34
C HIS A 210 -14.63 -11.17 -14.51
#